data_71ff1f43b12b368da12ad95bc4565a7e
#
_entry.id   71ff1f43b12b368da12ad95bc4565a7e
#
_cell.length_a   1.000
_cell.length_b   1.000
_cell.length_c   1.000
_cell.angle_alpha   90.00
_cell.angle_beta   90.00
_cell.angle_gamma   90.00
#
_symmetry.space_group_name_H-M   'P 1'
#
loop_
_entity.id
_entity.type
_entity.pdbx_description
1 polymer ?
#
loop_
_entity_poly.entity_id
_entity_poly.type
_entity_poly.pdbx_seq_one_letter_code
_entity_poly.pdbx_strand_id
1 'polypeptide(L)'
;ELRFEDAPAPQQIQLLTVEVSGKENGMTPIRTEERSSTSRSVFNNEVVREVVTIDGNEAAAHVAYKTSEVVAIYPITPASPMGELADLWSVHDDKNIWGTTPQVIEMQSEGGAAGAVHGSLQTGALTTTFTASQGLLLMIPNMYKIAGELTSTVFHIAARSLAAQGLSIFGDHSDVMAARGTGWAMLFANSVQEVMDFALIAHASTLKARVPFLHIFDGFRTSHE
;
A
#
# COMPACT_ATOMS: atom_id res chain seq x y z
N GLU A 1 -11.97 31.64 25.02
CA GLU A 1 -10.50 31.60 25.10
C GLU A 1 -10.08 30.18 25.51
N LEU A 2 -9.69 29.34 24.57
CA LEU A 2 -9.05 28.06 24.83
C LEU A 2 -7.55 28.29 24.81
N ARG A 3 -6.89 28.14 25.95
CA ARG A 3 -5.42 28.18 26.05
C ARG A 3 -4.85 26.83 25.61
N PHE A 4 -3.97 26.86 24.62
CA PHE A 4 -3.09 25.74 24.24
C PHE A 4 -1.86 25.76 25.20
N GLU A 5 -1.99 25.20 26.37
CA GLU A 5 -0.86 24.83 27.23
C GLU A 5 -1.14 23.41 27.71
N ASP A 6 -0.20 22.51 27.38
CA ASP A 6 -0.11 21.08 27.71
C ASP A 6 -0.26 20.13 26.49
N ALA A 7 0.48 20.40 25.40
CA ALA A 7 0.80 19.36 24.46
C ALA A 7 2.06 18.60 24.95
N PRO A 8 2.02 17.29 25.15
CA PRO A 8 3.22 16.52 25.48
C PRO A 8 4.25 16.63 24.34
N ALA A 9 5.52 16.73 24.73
CA ALA A 9 6.64 16.82 23.81
C ALA A 9 6.59 15.69 22.74
N PRO A 10 7.00 15.98 21.49
CA PRO A 10 6.93 14.99 20.41
C PRO A 10 7.78 13.78 20.79
N GLN A 11 7.12 12.63 20.90
CA GLN A 11 7.81 11.35 21.03
C GLN A 11 8.61 11.13 19.75
N GLN A 12 9.90 10.85 19.90
CA GLN A 12 10.80 10.52 18.80
C GLN A 12 10.21 9.38 17.98
N ILE A 13 10.02 9.63 16.70
CA ILE A 13 9.63 8.62 15.71
C ILE A 13 10.82 7.63 15.62
N GLN A 14 10.66 6.44 16.21
CA GLN A 14 11.54 5.33 15.92
C GLN A 14 11.22 4.84 14.51
N LEU A 15 12.11 5.12 13.57
CA LEU A 15 12.11 4.49 12.25
C LEU A 15 12.33 2.99 12.45
N LEU A 16 11.32 2.20 12.14
CA LEU A 16 11.45 0.74 12.04
C LEU A 16 12.32 0.43 10.82
N THR A 17 13.58 0.12 11.09
CA THR A 17 14.49 -0.45 10.07
C THR A 17 14.18 -1.94 9.97
N VAL A 18 13.69 -2.39 8.83
CA VAL A 18 13.54 -3.83 8.55
C VAL A 18 14.90 -4.36 8.10
N GLU A 19 15.58 -5.12 8.95
CA GLU A 19 16.77 -5.87 8.57
C GLU A 19 16.37 -7.17 7.89
N VAL A 20 16.73 -7.32 6.62
CA VAL A 20 16.68 -8.62 5.93
C VAL A 20 18.00 -9.33 6.19
N SER A 21 18.00 -10.30 7.11
CA SER A 21 19.14 -11.13 7.41
C SER A 21 19.19 -12.35 6.48
N GLY A 22 20.14 -12.37 5.56
CA GLY A 22 20.51 -13.57 4.82
C GLY A 22 21.28 -14.54 5.73
N LYS A 23 20.79 -15.78 5.83
CA LYS A 23 21.48 -16.86 6.57
C LYS A 23 22.54 -17.51 5.71
N GLU A 24 23.80 -17.46 6.13
CA GLU A 24 24.77 -18.49 5.82
C GLU A 24 25.09 -19.30 7.08
N ASN A 25 25.13 -20.63 6.91
CA ASN A 25 25.36 -21.60 7.96
C ASN A 25 26.85 -21.65 8.36
N GLY A 26 27.14 -21.63 9.65
CA GLY A 26 28.48 -21.92 10.19
C GLY A 26 28.54 -21.81 11.71
N MET A 27 28.43 -22.93 12.38
CA MET A 27 28.68 -23.08 13.85
C MET A 27 30.09 -22.79 14.23
N THR A 28 30.36 -22.04 15.31
CA THR A 28 31.32 -22.35 16.38
C THR A 28 31.35 -21.26 17.49
N PRO A 29 31.96 -21.44 18.69
CA PRO A 29 31.21 -21.30 19.93
C PRO A 29 31.52 -20.03 20.76
N ILE A 30 30.66 -19.82 21.74
CA ILE A 30 30.63 -18.79 22.77
C ILE A 30 32.01 -18.61 23.49
N ARG A 31 32.46 -17.37 23.55
CA ARG A 31 33.42 -16.90 24.54
C ARG A 31 32.95 -15.59 25.15
N THR A 32 32.57 -15.66 26.40
CA THR A 32 32.26 -14.51 27.27
C THR A 32 33.54 -13.75 27.60
N GLU A 33 33.60 -12.48 27.24
CA GLU A 33 34.47 -11.51 27.88
C GLU A 33 33.72 -10.19 28.11
N GLU A 34 33.59 -9.85 29.37
CA GLU A 34 33.17 -8.53 29.82
C GLU A 34 34.21 -7.47 29.41
N ARG A 35 33.78 -6.45 28.69
CA ARG A 35 34.52 -5.17 28.65
C ARG A 35 33.54 -3.99 28.69
N SER A 36 33.58 -3.34 29.84
CA SER A 36 33.17 -1.95 29.99
C SER A 36 34.02 -1.05 29.10
N SER A 37 33.35 -0.29 28.22
CA SER A 37 33.79 1.07 27.88
C SER A 37 32.78 1.74 26.94
N THR A 38 32.27 2.86 27.39
CA THR A 38 31.58 3.89 26.65
C THR A 38 32.30 4.23 25.34
N SER A 39 31.75 3.81 24.22
CA SER A 39 32.03 4.46 22.95
C SER A 39 30.73 4.63 22.18
N ARG A 40 30.34 5.87 21.96
CA ARG A 40 29.31 6.23 20.97
C ARG A 40 29.79 5.72 19.61
N SER A 41 29.32 4.56 19.18
CA SER A 41 29.43 4.17 17.79
C SER A 41 28.40 5.00 17.02
N VAL A 42 28.88 5.95 16.27
CA VAL A 42 28.14 6.59 15.18
C VAL A 42 27.84 5.45 14.19
N PHE A 43 26.58 5.08 14.05
CA PHE A 43 26.14 4.12 13.06
C PHE A 43 26.33 4.72 11.67
N ASN A 44 27.47 4.46 11.03
CA ASN A 44 27.61 4.55 9.60
C ASN A 44 27.01 3.27 8.98
N ASN A 45 25.71 3.10 9.08
CA ASN A 45 25.00 2.22 8.17
C ASN A 45 24.82 3.02 6.88
N GLU A 46 25.74 2.88 5.94
CA GLU A 46 25.48 3.21 4.56
C GLU A 46 24.33 2.29 4.11
N VAL A 47 23.13 2.82 4.07
CA VAL A 47 22.00 2.14 3.43
C VAL A 47 22.35 2.08 1.95
N VAL A 48 22.79 0.91 1.49
CA VAL A 48 22.97 0.67 0.05
C VAL A 48 21.59 0.71 -0.56
N ARG A 49 21.29 1.80 -1.28
CA ARG A 49 20.04 1.94 -2.03
C ARG A 49 20.20 1.20 -3.36
N GLU A 50 19.39 0.18 -3.56
CA GLU A 50 19.25 -0.45 -4.86
C GLU A 50 18.42 0.47 -5.77
N VAL A 51 18.90 0.69 -6.99
CA VAL A 51 18.17 1.44 -8.02
C VAL A 51 17.65 0.43 -9.04
N VAL A 52 16.34 0.38 -9.19
CA VAL A 52 15.65 -0.51 -10.13
C VAL A 52 14.88 0.31 -11.17
N THR A 53 14.63 -0.27 -12.32
CA THR A 53 13.76 0.32 -13.35
C THR A 53 12.44 -0.44 -13.36
N ILE A 54 11.40 0.21 -12.90
CA ILE A 54 10.04 -0.34 -12.79
C ILE A 54 9.04 0.75 -13.18
N ASP A 55 7.83 0.37 -13.54
CA ASP A 55 6.73 1.31 -13.75
C ASP A 55 5.93 1.61 -12.47
N GLY A 56 4.95 2.52 -12.55
CA GLY A 56 4.14 2.89 -11.40
C GLY A 56 3.23 1.75 -10.91
N ASN A 57 2.75 0.89 -11.79
CA ASN A 57 1.96 -0.28 -11.40
C ASN A 57 2.80 -1.27 -10.58
N GLU A 58 4.02 -1.57 -11.03
CA GLU A 58 4.92 -2.45 -10.30
C GLU A 58 5.33 -1.84 -8.96
N ALA A 59 5.63 -0.53 -8.93
CA ALA A 59 5.96 0.19 -7.69
C ALA A 59 4.84 0.12 -6.65
N ALA A 60 3.59 0.35 -7.06
CA ALA A 60 2.42 0.25 -6.17
C ALA A 60 2.16 -1.19 -5.73
N ALA A 61 2.16 -2.12 -6.69
CA ALA A 61 1.90 -3.54 -6.44
C ALA A 61 2.92 -4.14 -5.47
N HIS A 62 4.20 -3.79 -5.62
CA HIS A 62 5.27 -4.28 -4.74
C HIS A 62 5.00 -3.94 -3.28
N VAL A 63 4.72 -2.68 -2.99
CA VAL A 63 4.43 -2.24 -1.60
C VAL A 63 3.13 -2.87 -1.10
N ALA A 64 2.07 -2.84 -1.92
CA ALA A 64 0.76 -3.39 -1.58
C ALA A 64 0.86 -4.88 -1.23
N TYR A 65 1.54 -5.67 -2.05
CA TYR A 65 1.77 -7.09 -1.84
C TYR A 65 2.58 -7.36 -0.56
N LYS A 66 3.68 -6.61 -0.37
CA LYS A 66 4.55 -6.80 0.80
C LYS A 66 3.90 -6.41 2.12
N THR A 67 2.89 -5.55 2.11
CA THR A 67 2.24 -5.05 3.34
C THR A 67 0.86 -5.66 3.60
N SER A 68 0.32 -6.47 2.69
CA SER A 68 -1.02 -7.06 2.82
C SER A 68 -0.98 -8.58 3.01
N GLU A 69 -2.04 -9.12 3.58
CA GLU A 69 -2.29 -10.57 3.75
C GLU A 69 -3.27 -11.08 2.69
N VAL A 70 -4.16 -10.20 2.21
CA VAL A 70 -5.14 -10.50 1.17
C VAL A 70 -5.14 -9.40 0.12
N VAL A 71 -5.21 -9.80 -1.15
CA VAL A 71 -5.35 -8.90 -2.30
C VAL A 71 -6.59 -9.35 -3.08
N ALA A 72 -7.66 -8.57 -3.03
CA ALA A 72 -8.87 -8.86 -3.79
C ALA A 72 -8.87 -8.05 -5.08
N ILE A 73 -8.92 -8.72 -6.23
CA ILE A 73 -8.76 -8.09 -7.53
C ILE A 73 -9.96 -8.30 -8.46
N TYR A 74 -10.15 -7.36 -9.34
CA TYR A 74 -10.88 -7.49 -10.60
C TYR A 74 -10.19 -6.60 -11.62
N PRO A 75 -9.47 -7.19 -12.62
CA PRO A 75 -8.60 -6.42 -13.51
C PRO A 75 -9.34 -5.37 -14.32
N ILE A 76 -8.83 -4.15 -14.31
CA ILE A 76 -9.32 -3.05 -15.14
C ILE A 76 -8.13 -2.21 -15.62
N THR A 77 -8.10 -1.87 -16.93
CA THR A 77 -7.08 -0.98 -17.51
C THR A 77 -7.19 0.45 -16.92
N PRO A 78 -6.07 1.09 -16.49
CA PRO A 78 -4.66 0.69 -16.59
C PRO A 78 -4.11 0.03 -15.31
N ALA A 79 -4.95 -0.36 -14.36
CA ALA A 79 -4.57 -0.92 -13.08
C ALA A 79 -4.31 -2.45 -13.12
N SER A 80 -4.67 -3.14 -14.22
CA SER A 80 -4.55 -4.60 -14.35
C SER A 80 -3.18 -5.16 -14.00
N PRO A 81 -2.04 -4.56 -14.42
CA PRO A 81 -0.72 -5.10 -14.12
C PRO A 81 -0.44 -5.24 -12.61
N MET A 82 -1.03 -4.37 -11.75
CA MET A 82 -0.87 -4.52 -10.30
C MET A 82 -1.44 -5.84 -9.79
N GLY A 83 -2.62 -6.23 -10.28
CA GLY A 83 -3.25 -7.51 -9.94
C GLY A 83 -2.50 -8.70 -10.49
N GLU A 84 -2.06 -8.62 -11.75
CA GLU A 84 -1.29 -9.66 -12.44
C GLU A 84 0.05 -9.93 -11.73
N LEU A 85 0.76 -8.89 -11.31
CA LEU A 85 2.00 -9.01 -10.54
C LEU A 85 1.75 -9.63 -9.16
N ALA A 86 0.71 -9.20 -8.46
CA ALA A 86 0.36 -9.76 -7.15
C ALA A 86 0.05 -11.26 -7.25
N ASP A 87 -0.70 -11.67 -8.28
CA ASP A 87 -1.02 -13.07 -8.53
C ASP A 87 0.26 -13.87 -8.86
N LEU A 88 1.10 -13.34 -9.74
CA LEU A 88 2.39 -13.96 -10.10
C LEU A 88 3.27 -14.22 -8.86
N TRP A 89 3.44 -13.21 -8.00
CA TRP A 89 4.23 -13.33 -6.78
C TRP A 89 3.61 -14.33 -5.79
N SER A 90 2.29 -14.36 -5.68
CA SER A 90 1.58 -15.33 -4.85
C SER A 90 1.80 -16.77 -5.33
N VAL A 91 1.74 -17.02 -6.64
CA VAL A 91 2.03 -18.34 -7.24
C VAL A 91 3.49 -18.77 -7.01
N HIS A 92 4.43 -17.83 -6.97
CA HIS A 92 5.84 -18.11 -6.66
C HIS A 92 6.12 -18.25 -5.15
N ASP A 93 5.10 -18.17 -4.30
CA ASP A 93 5.21 -18.23 -2.84
C ASP A 93 6.07 -17.09 -2.23
N ASP A 94 6.10 -15.93 -2.90
CA ASP A 94 6.81 -14.76 -2.41
C ASP A 94 6.16 -14.27 -1.10
N LYS A 95 7.00 -14.07 -0.08
CA LYS A 95 6.50 -13.69 1.24
C LYS A 95 6.34 -12.17 1.37
N ASN A 96 5.30 -11.79 2.08
CA ASN A 96 5.13 -10.42 2.58
C ASN A 96 6.05 -10.16 3.80
N ILE A 97 6.01 -8.95 4.34
CA ILE A 97 6.82 -8.57 5.51
C ILE A 97 6.44 -9.32 6.80
N TRP A 98 5.26 -9.97 6.81
CA TRP A 98 4.78 -10.80 7.93
C TRP A 98 5.25 -12.25 7.83
N GLY A 99 5.95 -12.63 6.76
CA GLY A 99 6.44 -13.97 6.51
C GLY A 99 5.39 -14.94 5.93
N THR A 100 4.24 -14.44 5.48
CA THR A 100 3.16 -15.21 4.84
C THR A 100 3.07 -14.87 3.36
N THR A 101 2.51 -15.78 2.56
CA THR A 101 2.17 -15.51 1.17
C THR A 101 0.79 -14.87 1.13
N PRO A 102 0.63 -13.66 0.57
CA PRO A 102 -0.67 -13.04 0.41
C PRO A 102 -1.63 -13.91 -0.40
N GLN A 103 -2.86 -14.00 0.05
CA GLN A 103 -3.91 -14.64 -0.70
C GLN A 103 -4.46 -13.67 -1.75
N VAL A 104 -4.25 -13.99 -3.03
CA VAL A 104 -4.83 -13.21 -4.14
C VAL A 104 -6.14 -13.86 -4.55
N ILE A 105 -7.20 -13.05 -4.65
CA ILE A 105 -8.56 -13.52 -4.96
C ILE A 105 -9.11 -12.68 -6.11
N GLU A 106 -9.34 -13.31 -7.26
CA GLU A 106 -10.04 -12.67 -8.37
C GLU A 106 -11.55 -12.80 -8.20
N MET A 107 -12.24 -11.68 -8.28
CA MET A 107 -13.68 -11.59 -8.08
C MET A 107 -14.41 -11.48 -9.42
N GLN A 108 -15.75 -11.36 -9.39
CA GLN A 108 -16.61 -11.27 -10.58
C GLN A 108 -16.90 -9.82 -11.03
N SER A 109 -16.53 -8.85 -10.18
CA SER A 109 -16.67 -7.42 -10.43
C SER A 109 -15.90 -6.62 -9.40
N GLU A 110 -15.67 -5.34 -9.66
CA GLU A 110 -15.03 -4.42 -8.70
C GLU A 110 -15.86 -4.26 -7.42
N GLY A 111 -17.19 -4.24 -7.55
CA GLY A 111 -18.09 -4.26 -6.38
C GLY A 111 -17.93 -5.53 -5.54
N GLY A 112 -17.71 -6.66 -6.20
CA GLY A 112 -17.37 -7.93 -5.55
C GLY A 112 -16.01 -7.88 -4.86
N ALA A 113 -14.99 -7.32 -5.52
CA ALA A 113 -13.67 -7.13 -4.94
C ALA A 113 -13.73 -6.24 -3.68
N ALA A 114 -14.45 -5.11 -3.74
CA ALA A 114 -14.64 -4.25 -2.56
C ALA A 114 -15.41 -4.94 -1.44
N GLY A 115 -16.36 -5.81 -1.77
CA GLY A 115 -17.09 -6.66 -0.80
C GLY A 115 -16.16 -7.68 -0.14
N ALA A 116 -15.27 -8.32 -0.91
CA ALA A 116 -14.26 -9.23 -0.39
C ALA A 116 -13.26 -8.51 0.53
N VAL A 117 -12.79 -7.32 0.12
CA VAL A 117 -11.96 -6.46 0.97
C VAL A 117 -12.67 -6.17 2.28
N HIS A 118 -13.92 -5.69 2.23
CA HIS A 118 -14.68 -5.38 3.44
C HIS A 118 -14.82 -6.60 4.36
N GLY A 119 -15.18 -7.76 3.82
CA GLY A 119 -15.31 -8.98 4.60
C GLY A 119 -13.98 -9.43 5.24
N SER A 120 -12.88 -9.35 4.49
CA SER A 120 -11.54 -9.68 4.97
C SER A 120 -11.09 -8.73 6.10
N LEU A 121 -11.34 -7.43 5.95
CA LEU A 121 -11.04 -6.43 6.99
C LEU A 121 -11.79 -6.70 8.31
N GLN A 122 -13.02 -7.24 8.25
CA GLN A 122 -13.79 -7.61 9.46
C GLN A 122 -13.14 -8.76 10.23
N THR A 123 -12.36 -9.60 9.57
CA THR A 123 -11.59 -10.67 10.25
C THR A 123 -10.26 -10.18 10.82
N GLY A 124 -9.89 -8.93 10.54
CA GLY A 124 -8.63 -8.31 10.97
C GLY A 124 -7.46 -8.50 10.00
N ALA A 125 -7.68 -9.11 8.83
CA ALA A 125 -6.63 -9.29 7.84
C ALA A 125 -6.31 -7.97 7.11
N LEU A 126 -5.04 -7.69 6.91
CA LEU A 126 -4.57 -6.55 6.10
C LEU A 126 -4.88 -6.81 4.63
N THR A 127 -5.77 -6.02 4.07
CA THR A 127 -6.33 -6.28 2.73
C THR A 127 -6.25 -5.05 1.86
N THR A 128 -5.95 -5.25 0.57
CA THR A 128 -5.86 -4.19 -0.44
C THR A 128 -6.56 -4.59 -1.74
N THR A 129 -6.73 -3.62 -2.64
CA THR A 129 -7.23 -3.82 -4.01
C THR A 129 -6.67 -2.77 -4.95
N PHE A 130 -6.79 -3.06 -6.24
CA PHE A 130 -6.35 -2.22 -7.35
C PHE A 130 -7.53 -1.94 -8.28
N THR A 131 -7.69 -0.68 -8.71
CA THR A 131 -8.80 -0.34 -9.61
C THR A 131 -8.57 0.98 -10.35
N ALA A 132 -9.52 1.34 -11.19
CA ALA A 132 -9.55 2.58 -11.98
C ALA A 132 -10.99 2.90 -12.42
N SER A 133 -11.27 4.14 -12.78
CA SER A 133 -12.46 4.57 -13.55
C SER A 133 -13.79 4.04 -12.96
N GLN A 134 -14.63 3.43 -13.80
CA GLN A 134 -15.91 2.86 -13.38
C GLN A 134 -15.77 1.80 -12.30
N GLY A 135 -14.64 1.09 -12.27
CA GLY A 135 -14.35 0.11 -11.22
C GLY A 135 -14.34 0.74 -9.84
N LEU A 136 -13.70 1.91 -9.69
CA LEU A 136 -13.75 2.65 -8.43
C LEU A 136 -15.18 3.09 -8.06
N LEU A 137 -15.99 3.50 -9.04
CA LEU A 137 -17.36 3.87 -8.79
C LEU A 137 -18.22 2.71 -8.27
N LEU A 138 -17.99 1.50 -8.78
CA LEU A 138 -18.65 0.28 -8.31
C LEU A 138 -18.26 -0.11 -6.88
N MET A 139 -17.12 0.38 -6.40
CA MET A 139 -16.65 0.15 -5.03
C MET A 139 -17.25 1.13 -4.00
N ILE A 140 -17.77 2.28 -4.43
CA ILE A 140 -18.23 3.38 -3.57
C ILE A 140 -19.15 2.92 -2.43
N PRO A 141 -20.18 2.07 -2.63
CA PRO A 141 -21.04 1.61 -1.54
C PRO A 141 -20.28 0.94 -0.39
N ASN A 142 -19.30 0.10 -0.73
CA ASN A 142 -18.45 -0.54 0.28
C ASN A 142 -17.44 0.45 0.90
N MET A 143 -16.97 1.43 0.12
CA MET A 143 -16.05 2.47 0.63
C MET A 143 -16.69 3.29 1.75
N TYR A 144 -17.94 3.69 1.63
CA TYR A 144 -18.68 4.36 2.71
C TYR A 144 -18.74 3.51 3.96
N LYS A 145 -18.94 2.20 3.81
CA LYS A 145 -19.02 1.26 4.92
C LYS A 145 -17.68 1.12 5.63
N ILE A 146 -16.63 0.86 4.87
CA ILE A 146 -15.25 0.74 5.37
C ILE A 146 -14.82 2.01 6.11
N ALA A 147 -15.11 3.20 5.56
CA ALA A 147 -14.82 4.47 6.21
C ALA A 147 -15.59 4.65 7.53
N GLY A 148 -16.89 4.32 7.54
CA GLY A 148 -17.74 4.42 8.74
C GLY A 148 -17.34 3.47 9.86
N GLU A 149 -16.74 2.34 9.52
CA GLU A 149 -16.26 1.31 10.45
C GLU A 149 -14.81 1.56 10.93
N LEU A 150 -14.13 2.58 10.40
CA LEU A 150 -12.75 2.95 10.72
C LEU A 150 -11.77 1.77 10.53
N THR A 151 -11.98 0.98 9.51
CA THR A 151 -11.11 -0.13 9.15
C THR A 151 -9.96 0.31 8.25
N SER A 152 -8.76 -0.19 8.53
CA SER A 152 -7.53 0.23 7.88
C SER A 152 -7.31 -0.51 6.58
N THR A 153 -7.30 0.20 5.46
CA THR A 153 -6.98 -0.34 4.13
C THR A 153 -6.48 0.74 3.20
N VAL A 154 -5.81 0.34 2.12
CA VAL A 154 -5.40 1.20 1.02
C VAL A 154 -5.93 0.62 -0.28
N PHE A 155 -6.61 1.44 -1.09
CA PHE A 155 -6.92 1.12 -2.48
C PHE A 155 -5.93 1.87 -3.37
N HIS A 156 -5.28 1.17 -4.29
CA HIS A 156 -4.35 1.76 -5.24
C HIS A 156 -5.06 2.02 -6.56
N ILE A 157 -5.06 3.27 -6.99
CA ILE A 157 -5.86 3.76 -8.11
C ILE A 157 -4.95 4.29 -9.21
N ALA A 158 -4.90 3.60 -10.35
CA ALA A 158 -4.35 4.15 -11.58
C ALA A 158 -5.44 5.00 -12.24
N ALA A 159 -5.52 6.27 -11.87
CA ALA A 159 -6.64 7.16 -12.17
C ALA A 159 -6.89 7.27 -13.68
N ARG A 160 -8.15 7.10 -14.07
CA ARG A 160 -8.59 7.06 -15.46
C ARG A 160 -9.93 7.78 -15.60
N SER A 161 -10.11 8.49 -16.74
CA SER A 161 -11.36 9.18 -17.04
C SER A 161 -12.57 8.24 -17.01
N LEU A 162 -13.68 8.76 -16.49
CA LEU A 162 -14.97 8.06 -16.53
C LEU A 162 -15.50 8.01 -17.96
N ALA A 163 -16.08 6.88 -18.36
CA ALA A 163 -16.84 6.80 -19.58
C ALA A 163 -18.15 7.60 -19.41
N ALA A 164 -18.32 8.62 -20.23
CA ALA A 164 -19.51 9.43 -20.30
C ALA A 164 -20.09 9.39 -21.73
N GLN A 165 -19.75 10.34 -22.58
CA GLN A 165 -20.16 10.32 -23.99
C GLN A 165 -19.31 9.35 -24.84
N GLY A 166 -18.11 9.03 -24.39
CA GLY A 166 -17.20 8.11 -25.02
C GLY A 166 -16.28 7.45 -23.99
N LEU A 167 -15.65 6.37 -24.39
CA LEU A 167 -14.64 5.69 -23.58
C LEU A 167 -13.30 6.35 -23.81
N SER A 168 -12.60 6.67 -22.73
CA SER A 168 -11.18 7.01 -22.72
C SER A 168 -10.45 6.14 -21.70
N ILE A 169 -9.23 5.73 -22.04
CA ILE A 169 -8.39 4.93 -21.16
C ILE A 169 -7.28 5.77 -20.51
N PHE A 170 -7.14 7.03 -20.90
CA PHE A 170 -6.08 7.92 -20.41
C PHE A 170 -6.37 8.46 -19.01
N GLY A 171 -5.28 8.91 -18.36
CA GLY A 171 -5.29 9.49 -17.04
C GLY A 171 -6.18 10.73 -16.95
N ASP A 172 -7.02 10.73 -15.92
CA ASP A 172 -7.94 11.83 -15.56
C ASP A 172 -8.39 11.57 -14.12
N HIS A 173 -8.74 12.59 -13.38
CA HIS A 173 -9.13 12.44 -11.97
C HIS A 173 -10.64 12.44 -11.72
N SER A 174 -11.46 12.30 -12.76
CA SER A 174 -12.92 12.28 -12.62
C SER A 174 -13.43 11.11 -11.77
N ASP A 175 -12.77 9.95 -11.84
CA ASP A 175 -13.09 8.78 -11.03
C ASP A 175 -12.82 9.01 -9.53
N VAL A 176 -11.65 9.48 -9.17
CA VAL A 176 -11.28 9.74 -7.78
C VAL A 176 -12.05 10.92 -7.19
N MET A 177 -12.34 11.94 -8.00
CA MET A 177 -13.19 13.06 -7.58
C MET A 177 -14.63 12.62 -7.31
N ALA A 178 -15.17 11.66 -8.05
CA ALA A 178 -16.47 11.06 -7.75
C ALA A 178 -16.48 10.32 -6.41
N ALA A 179 -15.36 9.71 -6.03
CA ALA A 179 -15.21 8.96 -4.78
C ALA A 179 -14.88 9.85 -3.55
N ARG A 180 -14.54 11.14 -3.72
CA ARG A 180 -14.08 12.02 -2.64
C ARG A 180 -15.02 12.14 -1.45
N GLY A 181 -16.32 11.93 -1.67
CA GLY A 181 -17.35 12.03 -0.63
C GLY A 181 -17.40 10.82 0.33
N THR A 182 -16.63 9.76 0.07
CA THR A 182 -16.70 8.50 0.83
C THR A 182 -16.03 8.55 2.21
N GLY A 183 -15.30 9.63 2.53
CA GLY A 183 -14.58 9.78 3.80
C GLY A 183 -13.18 9.17 3.82
N TRP A 184 -12.68 8.70 2.68
CA TRP A 184 -11.32 8.19 2.51
C TRP A 184 -10.33 9.34 2.38
N ALA A 185 -9.14 9.19 2.97
CA ALA A 185 -8.02 10.06 2.70
C ALA A 185 -7.50 9.82 1.27
N MET A 186 -7.06 10.88 0.61
CA MET A 186 -6.60 10.81 -0.78
C MET A 186 -5.14 11.28 -0.84
N LEU A 187 -4.26 10.43 -1.36
CA LEU A 187 -2.84 10.68 -1.50
C LEU A 187 -2.43 10.50 -2.96
N PHE A 188 -1.97 11.58 -3.58
CA PHE A 188 -1.62 11.63 -5.00
C PHE A 188 -0.12 11.58 -5.22
N ALA A 189 0.35 10.63 -6.01
CA ALA A 189 1.74 10.51 -6.43
C ALA A 189 1.92 11.05 -7.86
N ASN A 190 3.05 11.69 -8.10
CA ASN A 190 3.36 12.39 -9.35
C ASN A 190 4.57 11.81 -10.10
N SER A 191 5.22 10.80 -9.54
CA SER A 191 6.33 10.06 -10.14
C SER A 191 6.35 8.63 -9.65
N VAL A 192 7.04 7.74 -10.36
CA VAL A 192 7.16 6.31 -9.97
C VAL A 192 7.78 6.17 -8.58
N GLN A 193 8.77 7.00 -8.22
CA GLN A 193 9.35 6.99 -6.88
C GLN A 193 8.31 7.39 -5.82
N GLU A 194 7.52 8.44 -6.07
CA GLU A 194 6.45 8.83 -5.16
C GLU A 194 5.35 7.78 -5.07
N VAL A 195 5.05 7.04 -6.15
CA VAL A 195 4.11 5.93 -6.10
C VAL A 195 4.56 4.89 -5.07
N MET A 196 5.83 4.50 -5.09
CA MET A 196 6.37 3.56 -4.11
C MET A 196 6.35 4.12 -2.69
N ASP A 197 6.87 5.34 -2.50
CA ASP A 197 6.98 5.98 -1.19
C ASP A 197 5.59 6.23 -0.57
N PHE A 198 4.64 6.75 -1.37
CA PHE A 198 3.30 7.08 -0.90
C PHE A 198 2.43 5.84 -0.69
N ALA A 199 2.66 4.76 -1.42
CA ALA A 199 2.04 3.48 -1.11
C ALA A 199 2.39 3.05 0.33
N LEU A 200 3.67 3.07 0.70
CA LEU A 200 4.12 2.72 2.04
C LEU A 200 3.60 3.70 3.11
N ILE A 201 3.64 5.01 2.82
CA ILE A 201 3.09 6.04 3.71
C ILE A 201 1.58 5.83 3.92
N ALA A 202 0.82 5.50 2.86
CA ALA A 202 -0.61 5.23 2.96
C ALA A 202 -0.90 4.02 3.85
N HIS A 203 -0.18 2.89 3.66
CA HIS A 203 -0.32 1.71 4.51
C HIS A 203 0.04 1.98 5.97
N ALA A 204 1.13 2.68 6.25
CA ALA A 204 1.50 3.06 7.61
C ALA A 204 0.49 4.03 8.25
N SER A 205 0.00 5.00 7.46
CA SER A 205 -0.93 6.02 7.93
C SER A 205 -2.32 5.46 8.22
N THR A 206 -2.84 4.57 7.37
CA THR A 206 -4.16 3.94 7.60
C THR A 206 -4.16 3.12 8.89
N LEU A 207 -3.09 2.38 9.17
CA LEU A 207 -2.96 1.62 10.41
C LEU A 207 -2.96 2.53 11.65
N LYS A 208 -2.27 3.66 11.57
CA LYS A 208 -2.14 4.61 12.69
C LYS A 208 -3.39 5.45 12.90
N ALA A 209 -3.98 5.96 11.80
CA ALA A 209 -5.10 6.88 11.85
C ALA A 209 -6.46 6.19 11.90
N ARG A 210 -6.55 4.92 11.51
CA ARG A 210 -7.81 4.18 11.33
C ARG A 210 -8.72 4.85 10.30
N VAL A 211 -8.12 5.47 9.29
CA VAL A 211 -8.79 6.07 8.13
C VAL A 211 -8.33 5.33 6.90
N PRO A 212 -9.23 4.82 6.04
CA PRO A 212 -8.82 4.18 4.79
C PRO A 212 -8.27 5.21 3.80
N PHE A 213 -7.36 4.78 2.94
CA PHE A 213 -6.66 5.64 1.98
C PHE A 213 -6.93 5.23 0.53
N LEU A 214 -7.11 6.21 -0.34
CA LEU A 214 -6.89 6.09 -1.76
C LEU A 214 -5.46 6.56 -2.06
N HIS A 215 -4.63 5.66 -2.54
CA HIS A 215 -3.32 5.97 -3.10
C HIS A 215 -3.47 6.06 -4.61
N ILE A 216 -3.20 7.24 -5.17
CA ILE A 216 -3.64 7.64 -6.50
C ILE A 216 -2.42 8.08 -7.33
N PHE A 217 -2.35 7.62 -8.57
CA PHE A 217 -1.39 8.07 -9.58
C PHE A 217 -2.02 8.03 -10.97
N ASP A 218 -1.46 8.77 -11.93
CA ASP A 218 -2.02 8.88 -13.26
C ASP A 218 -1.94 7.56 -14.03
N GLY A 219 -3.09 7.13 -14.54
CA GLY A 219 -3.19 6.03 -15.46
C GLY A 219 -2.47 6.33 -16.78
N PHE A 220 -1.73 5.36 -17.31
CA PHE A 220 -0.83 5.39 -18.46
C PHE A 220 0.40 6.30 -18.32
N ARG A 221 0.29 7.47 -17.73
CA ARG A 221 1.46 8.32 -17.55
C ARG A 221 2.42 7.74 -16.52
N THR A 222 1.96 7.67 -15.28
CA THR A 222 2.80 7.15 -14.18
C THR A 222 2.68 5.63 -14.05
N SER A 223 1.53 5.06 -14.39
CA SER A 223 1.31 3.62 -14.22
C SER A 223 2.12 2.74 -15.16
N HIS A 224 2.56 3.27 -16.32
CA HIS A 224 3.32 2.56 -17.37
C HIS A 224 4.58 3.33 -17.81
N GLU A 225 5.11 4.21 -17.00
CA GLU A 225 6.29 5.03 -17.32
C GLU A 225 7.59 4.39 -16.82
#